data_cbba914f556b807d791c15c3fa6f22ac
#
_entry.id   cbba914f556b807d791c15c3fa6f22ac
#
_cell.length_a   1.000
_cell.length_b   1.000
_cell.length_c   1.000
_cell.angle_alpha   90.00
_cell.angle_beta   90.00
_cell.angle_gamma   90.00
#
_symmetry.space_group_name_H-M   'P 1'
#
loop_
_entity.id
_entity.type
_entity.pdbx_description
1 polymer ?
#
loop_
_entity_poly.entity_id
_entity_poly.type
_entity_poly.pdbx_seq_one_letter_code
_entity_poly.pdbx_strand_id
1 'polypeptide(L)'
;MFLKKLVNAEKQASLKISVVGGSNSVMRKGYTKYLKNYLRQITCQKTLIKYYSLGGVPNIFGVIQEARYNIALDSDIIFFEYCINDRHAIELDSYSLELTGRSLEGFIRKCLMSNPFCLIILVIFGVNQEKYYRQPCSLSQLYESIGKYYCLPIVNLTNLLSEQKGKDFIKSLYNNKDDVHYTRPYGVQIVAQTIVEQLDKIGVINSLKSNKNYPRNIGIKPIYQDNFENLAFFENFEQGNFFEHQPKISVYQNTVYREKNFSLCGGNSLRFLLKGKLVAIYIKSDLNDGLIEIRFGQQLIVTSSYSSWVNKIRPQNVINLITLPLRQFSATQDFAPVSIACCREYSDIFELDYIKQEPNNKNPQKWKLNIIGIAYIGELKPFE
;
A
#
# COMPACT_ATOMS: atom_id res chain seq x y z
N MET A 1 -51.28 13.95 -16.02
CA MET A 1 -50.10 14.77 -15.61
C MET A 1 -49.28 14.14 -14.50
N PHE A 2 -49.63 12.99 -13.95
CA PHE A 2 -48.89 12.30 -12.84
C PHE A 2 -47.86 11.26 -13.31
N LEU A 3 -47.97 10.76 -14.54
CA LEU A 3 -47.06 9.71 -15.08
C LEU A 3 -45.74 10.23 -15.68
N LYS A 4 -45.57 11.55 -15.84
CA LYS A 4 -44.30 12.15 -16.32
C LYS A 4 -43.28 12.47 -15.23
N LYS A 5 -43.61 12.31 -13.94
CA LYS A 5 -42.68 12.53 -12.81
C LYS A 5 -41.96 11.27 -12.35
N LEU A 6 -42.26 10.09 -12.88
CA LEU A 6 -41.67 8.81 -12.46
C LEU A 6 -40.54 8.31 -13.36
N VAL A 7 -40.20 8.99 -14.46
CA VAL A 7 -39.21 8.52 -15.43
C VAL A 7 -37.83 9.21 -15.27
N ASN A 8 -37.72 10.24 -14.45
CA ASN A 8 -36.44 10.98 -14.26
C ASN A 8 -35.81 10.83 -12.88
N ALA A 9 -36.06 9.75 -12.16
CA ALA A 9 -35.12 9.28 -11.15
C ALA A 9 -34.07 8.34 -11.83
N GLU A 10 -33.35 8.85 -12.83
CA GLU A 10 -32.05 8.29 -13.15
C GLU A 10 -31.32 8.22 -11.82
N LYS A 11 -31.04 6.99 -11.36
CA LYS A 11 -30.17 6.74 -10.20
C LYS A 11 -28.91 7.53 -10.47
N GLN A 12 -28.79 8.69 -9.83
CA GLN A 12 -27.60 9.53 -9.94
C GLN A 12 -26.43 8.65 -9.55
N ALA A 13 -25.63 8.25 -10.55
CA ALA A 13 -24.56 7.30 -10.39
C ALA A 13 -23.65 7.82 -9.26
N SER A 14 -23.37 6.99 -8.29
CA SER A 14 -22.48 7.38 -7.19
C SER A 14 -21.02 7.33 -7.66
N LEU A 15 -20.26 8.39 -7.41
CA LEU A 15 -18.81 8.43 -7.66
C LEU A 15 -18.12 7.50 -6.68
N LYS A 16 -17.52 6.43 -7.19
CA LYS A 16 -16.80 5.43 -6.41
C LYS A 16 -15.31 5.78 -6.36
N ILE A 17 -14.80 6.02 -5.18
CA ILE A 17 -13.41 6.42 -4.94
C ILE A 17 -12.73 5.34 -4.11
N SER A 18 -11.56 4.92 -4.54
CA SER A 18 -10.64 4.12 -3.73
C SER A 18 -9.44 4.95 -3.30
N VAL A 19 -9.03 4.80 -2.05
CA VAL A 19 -7.84 5.43 -1.50
C VAL A 19 -6.83 4.34 -1.16
N VAL A 20 -5.71 4.37 -1.85
CA VAL A 20 -4.60 3.41 -1.74
C VAL A 20 -3.38 4.21 -1.29
N GLY A 21 -2.98 4.08 -0.02
CA GLY A 21 -1.94 4.96 0.51
C GLY A 21 -1.46 4.62 1.91
N GLY A 22 -0.68 5.52 2.46
CA GLY A 22 -0.06 5.39 3.78
C GLY A 22 -0.96 5.82 4.94
N SER A 23 -0.30 6.19 6.06
CA SER A 23 -0.97 6.56 7.31
C SER A 23 -1.85 7.81 7.19
N ASN A 24 -1.45 8.81 6.40
CA ASN A 24 -2.26 10.00 6.16
C ASN A 24 -3.60 9.67 5.49
N SER A 25 -3.60 8.64 4.62
CA SER A 25 -4.77 8.19 3.87
C SER A 25 -5.76 7.37 4.69
N VAL A 26 -5.30 6.66 5.74
CA VAL A 26 -6.14 5.80 6.60
C VAL A 26 -6.49 6.45 7.94
N MET A 27 -5.91 7.61 8.23
CA MET A 27 -6.07 8.29 9.51
C MET A 27 -7.53 8.66 9.79
N ARG A 28 -8.02 8.31 10.99
CA ARG A 28 -9.34 8.74 11.45
C ARG A 28 -9.43 10.28 11.49
N LYS A 29 -10.45 10.85 10.87
CA LYS A 29 -10.62 12.29 10.66
C LYS A 29 -9.48 12.91 9.83
N GLY A 30 -8.87 12.13 8.93
CA GLY A 30 -7.87 12.60 7.98
C GLY A 30 -8.46 13.41 6.82
N TYR A 31 -7.60 13.73 5.84
CA TYR A 31 -7.97 14.56 4.68
C TYR A 31 -9.07 13.91 3.82
N THR A 32 -9.16 12.60 3.76
CA THR A 32 -10.13 11.86 2.93
C THR A 32 -11.58 12.16 3.30
N LYS A 33 -11.86 12.50 4.57
CA LYS A 33 -13.19 12.94 4.99
C LYS A 33 -13.58 14.27 4.32
N TYR A 34 -12.68 15.22 4.27
CA TYR A 34 -12.91 16.53 3.64
C TYR A 34 -12.91 16.40 2.12
N LEU A 35 -11.99 15.63 1.57
CA LEU A 35 -11.94 15.30 0.14
C LEU A 35 -13.30 14.76 -0.37
N LYS A 36 -13.90 13.80 0.35
CA LYS A 36 -15.24 13.29 0.06
C LYS A 36 -16.28 14.40 -0.02
N ASN A 37 -16.27 15.30 0.96
CA ASN A 37 -17.24 16.38 1.03
C ASN A 37 -17.06 17.39 -0.10
N TYR A 38 -15.84 17.80 -0.38
CA TYR A 38 -15.53 18.74 -1.48
C TYR A 38 -15.87 18.15 -2.84
N LEU A 39 -15.48 16.89 -3.11
CA LEU A 39 -15.83 16.22 -4.37
C LEU A 39 -17.36 16.09 -4.53
N ARG A 40 -18.09 15.73 -3.47
CA ARG A 40 -19.56 15.69 -3.49
C ARG A 40 -20.15 17.06 -3.83
N GLN A 41 -19.63 18.13 -3.24
CA GLN A 41 -20.14 19.50 -3.50
C GLN A 41 -19.87 19.94 -4.93
N ILE A 42 -18.63 19.73 -5.43
CA ILE A 42 -18.24 20.23 -6.74
C ILE A 42 -18.81 19.39 -7.90
N THR A 43 -18.98 18.08 -7.72
CA THR A 43 -19.55 17.19 -8.75
C THR A 43 -21.04 17.03 -8.66
N CYS A 44 -21.66 17.43 -7.55
CA CYS A 44 -23.08 17.19 -7.23
C CYS A 44 -23.48 15.70 -7.22
N GLN A 45 -22.49 14.78 -7.06
CA GLN A 45 -22.70 13.34 -7.05
C GLN A 45 -22.57 12.76 -5.64
N LYS A 46 -23.32 11.69 -5.34
CA LYS A 46 -23.08 10.90 -4.13
C LYS A 46 -21.69 10.27 -4.22
N THR A 47 -20.85 10.52 -3.24
CA THR A 47 -19.46 10.02 -3.22
C THR A 47 -19.30 8.90 -2.21
N LEU A 48 -18.78 7.76 -2.66
CA LEU A 48 -18.46 6.60 -1.83
C LEU A 48 -16.94 6.45 -1.79
N ILE A 49 -16.37 6.26 -0.59
CA ILE A 49 -14.92 6.01 -0.44
C ILE A 49 -14.71 4.63 0.17
N LYS A 50 -13.83 3.82 -0.48
CA LYS A 50 -13.25 2.61 0.08
C LYS A 50 -11.76 2.85 0.38
N TYR A 51 -11.25 2.21 1.45
CA TYR A 51 -9.86 2.36 1.87
C TYR A 51 -9.12 1.04 1.67
N TYR A 52 -7.96 1.13 1.01
CA TYR A 52 -7.00 0.05 0.81
C TYR A 52 -5.62 0.53 1.27
N SER A 53 -5.61 1.32 2.35
CA SER A 53 -4.45 2.05 2.83
C SER A 53 -3.92 1.44 4.11
N LEU A 54 -2.60 1.37 4.25
CA LEU A 54 -1.91 0.88 5.44
C LEU A 54 -0.72 1.79 5.77
N GLY A 55 -0.68 2.28 7.01
CA GLY A 55 0.46 3.06 7.49
C GLY A 55 1.71 2.21 7.68
N GLY A 56 2.88 2.80 7.44
CA GLY A 56 4.16 2.16 7.73
C GLY A 56 4.59 1.08 6.73
N VAL A 57 4.00 1.00 5.54
CA VAL A 57 4.41 0.07 4.48
C VAL A 57 4.68 0.84 3.18
N PRO A 58 5.62 0.38 2.33
CA PRO A 58 5.91 1.02 1.05
C PRO A 58 4.83 0.72 0.00
N ASN A 59 4.95 1.38 -1.16
CA ASN A 59 3.97 1.36 -2.24
C ASN A 59 3.70 0.00 -2.87
N ILE A 60 4.57 -0.99 -2.70
CA ILE A 60 4.32 -2.39 -3.12
C ILE A 60 3.02 -2.93 -2.47
N PHE A 61 2.64 -2.42 -1.29
CA PHE A 61 1.38 -2.79 -0.67
C PHE A 61 0.18 -2.41 -1.54
N GLY A 62 0.24 -1.29 -2.27
CA GLY A 62 -0.79 -0.91 -3.24
C GLY A 62 -0.95 -1.95 -4.34
N VAL A 63 0.16 -2.48 -4.88
CA VAL A 63 0.13 -3.56 -5.88
C VAL A 63 -0.50 -4.83 -5.32
N ILE A 64 -0.17 -5.18 -4.08
CA ILE A 64 -0.75 -6.34 -3.37
C ILE A 64 -2.26 -6.16 -3.20
N GLN A 65 -2.71 -4.95 -2.82
CA GLN A 65 -4.14 -4.67 -2.66
C GLN A 65 -4.90 -4.73 -4.00
N GLU A 66 -4.30 -4.24 -5.09
CA GLU A 66 -4.89 -4.38 -6.43
C GLU A 66 -4.95 -5.86 -6.86
N ALA A 67 -3.89 -6.63 -6.63
CA ALA A 67 -3.87 -8.07 -6.92
C ALA A 67 -4.94 -8.85 -6.14
N ARG A 68 -5.26 -8.39 -4.92
CA ARG A 68 -6.18 -9.06 -4.01
C ARG A 68 -7.64 -8.70 -4.27
N TYR A 69 -7.91 -7.43 -4.56
CA TYR A 69 -9.28 -6.90 -4.56
C TYR A 69 -9.75 -6.37 -5.92
N ASN A 70 -8.91 -6.35 -6.94
CA ASN A 70 -9.21 -5.76 -8.25
C ASN A 70 -9.82 -4.35 -8.09
N ILE A 71 -9.13 -3.49 -7.34
CA ILE A 71 -9.62 -2.17 -6.90
C ILE A 71 -10.11 -1.32 -8.07
N ALA A 72 -9.37 -1.37 -9.18
CA ALA A 72 -9.68 -0.58 -10.37
C ALA A 72 -11.03 -0.93 -11.00
N LEU A 73 -11.47 -2.20 -10.93
CA LEU A 73 -12.77 -2.62 -11.46
C LEU A 73 -13.94 -1.99 -10.70
N ASP A 74 -13.78 -1.76 -9.42
CA ASP A 74 -14.83 -1.21 -8.54
C ASP A 74 -14.72 0.31 -8.35
N SER A 75 -13.78 0.99 -9.04
CA SER A 75 -13.47 2.40 -8.81
C SER A 75 -13.61 3.24 -10.07
N ASP A 76 -14.21 4.42 -9.92
CA ASP A 76 -14.14 5.49 -10.92
C ASP A 76 -12.83 6.27 -10.76
N ILE A 77 -12.38 6.44 -9.49
CA ILE A 77 -11.15 7.16 -9.14
C ILE A 77 -10.36 6.36 -8.11
N ILE A 78 -9.05 6.32 -8.30
CA ILE A 78 -8.08 5.86 -7.30
C ILE A 78 -7.16 7.02 -6.93
N PHE A 79 -7.11 7.39 -5.64
CA PHE A 79 -6.05 8.23 -5.09
C PHE A 79 -4.92 7.33 -4.59
N PHE A 80 -3.74 7.47 -5.18
CA PHE A 80 -2.55 6.71 -4.79
C PHE A 80 -1.55 7.62 -4.07
N GLU A 81 -1.23 7.29 -2.79
CA GLU A 81 -0.41 8.12 -1.91
C GLU A 81 0.50 7.27 -1.02
N TYR A 82 1.76 7.08 -1.38
CA TYR A 82 2.77 6.36 -0.59
C TYR A 82 4.09 7.11 -0.45
N CYS A 83 4.23 8.29 -1.04
CA CYS A 83 5.51 8.98 -1.15
C CYS A 83 6.23 9.18 0.20
N ILE A 84 5.49 9.43 1.29
CA ILE A 84 6.07 9.54 2.64
C ILE A 84 6.62 8.20 3.12
N ASN A 85 5.86 7.13 2.93
CA ASN A 85 6.22 5.78 3.36
C ASN A 85 7.44 5.27 2.57
N ASP A 86 7.43 5.47 1.25
CA ASP A 86 8.55 5.07 0.39
C ASP A 86 9.84 5.83 0.76
N ARG A 87 9.71 7.11 1.11
CA ARG A 87 10.84 7.91 1.57
C ARG A 87 11.48 7.31 2.83
N HIS A 88 10.67 6.97 3.83
CA HIS A 88 11.18 6.34 5.04
C HIS A 88 11.85 5.00 4.75
N ALA A 89 11.25 4.21 3.87
CA ALA A 89 11.83 2.92 3.48
C ALA A 89 13.18 3.08 2.76
N ILE A 90 13.32 4.11 1.90
CA ILE A 90 14.58 4.43 1.21
C ILE A 90 15.64 4.98 2.17
N GLU A 91 15.27 5.88 3.07
CA GLU A 91 16.19 6.48 4.04
C GLU A 91 16.77 5.45 5.02
N LEU A 92 16.11 4.34 5.22
CA LEU A 92 16.54 3.22 6.07
C LEU A 92 17.13 2.04 5.26
N ASP A 93 17.50 2.28 4.01
CA ASP A 93 18.10 1.31 3.08
C ASP A 93 17.31 -0.01 2.90
N SER A 94 16.05 -0.03 3.36
CA SER A 94 15.18 -1.19 3.23
C SER A 94 14.44 -1.26 1.89
N TYR A 95 14.47 -0.18 1.14
CA TYR A 95 13.83 -0.04 -0.17
C TYR A 95 14.66 0.87 -1.06
N SER A 96 14.49 0.83 -2.38
CA SER A 96 15.24 1.69 -3.30
C SER A 96 14.31 2.52 -4.17
N LEU A 97 14.86 3.59 -4.79
CA LEU A 97 14.12 4.36 -5.81
C LEU A 97 13.68 3.48 -6.96
N GLU A 98 14.51 2.54 -7.40
CA GLU A 98 14.18 1.60 -8.45
C GLU A 98 13.00 0.71 -8.07
N LEU A 99 13.03 0.10 -6.88
CA LEU A 99 11.92 -0.72 -6.38
C LEU A 99 10.63 0.09 -6.22
N THR A 100 10.74 1.34 -5.76
CA THR A 100 9.61 2.27 -5.70
C THR A 100 9.02 2.51 -7.09
N GLY A 101 9.87 2.78 -8.07
CA GLY A 101 9.44 2.99 -9.47
C GLY A 101 8.79 1.75 -10.07
N ARG A 102 9.39 0.59 -9.91
CA ARG A 102 8.84 -0.71 -10.34
C ARG A 102 7.49 -1.01 -9.71
N SER A 103 7.32 -0.72 -8.41
CA SER A 103 6.06 -0.90 -7.70
C SER A 103 4.99 0.08 -8.14
N LEU A 104 5.33 1.37 -8.27
CA LEU A 104 4.40 2.38 -8.75
C LEU A 104 3.92 2.08 -10.17
N GLU A 105 4.84 1.76 -11.08
CA GLU A 105 4.50 1.37 -12.43
C GLU A 105 3.66 0.10 -12.46
N GLY A 106 4.04 -0.92 -11.69
CA GLY A 106 3.31 -2.17 -11.58
C GLY A 106 1.87 -1.96 -11.12
N PHE A 107 1.65 -1.09 -10.14
CA PHE A 107 0.31 -0.71 -9.71
C PHE A 107 -0.50 -0.03 -10.82
N ILE A 108 0.07 0.98 -11.46
CA ILE A 108 -0.58 1.72 -12.54
C ILE A 108 -0.99 0.77 -13.68
N ARG A 109 -0.05 -0.04 -14.16
CA ARG A 109 -0.28 -0.98 -15.27
C ARG A 109 -1.32 -2.01 -14.92
N LYS A 110 -1.24 -2.61 -13.71
CA LYS A 110 -2.21 -3.59 -13.23
C LYS A 110 -3.61 -2.99 -13.16
N CYS A 111 -3.78 -1.78 -12.63
CA CYS A 111 -5.05 -1.07 -12.62
C CYS A 111 -5.59 -0.81 -14.03
N LEU A 112 -4.73 -0.31 -14.94
CA LEU A 112 -5.14 0.00 -16.31
C LEU A 112 -5.50 -1.25 -17.12
N MET A 113 -4.83 -2.39 -16.87
CA MET A 113 -5.21 -3.68 -17.47
C MET A 113 -6.58 -4.16 -16.96
N SER A 114 -6.86 -3.97 -15.66
CA SER A 114 -8.15 -4.32 -15.06
C SER A 114 -9.28 -3.40 -15.54
N ASN A 115 -9.04 -2.08 -15.56
CA ASN A 115 -10.01 -1.08 -15.97
C ASN A 115 -9.32 0.15 -16.56
N PRO A 116 -9.21 0.27 -17.90
CA PRO A 116 -8.58 1.42 -18.55
C PRO A 116 -9.36 2.75 -18.36
N PHE A 117 -10.59 2.69 -17.89
CA PHE A 117 -11.41 3.88 -17.59
C PHE A 117 -11.23 4.39 -16.16
N CYS A 118 -10.62 3.63 -15.27
CA CYS A 118 -10.35 4.06 -13.91
C CYS A 118 -9.35 5.23 -13.90
N LEU A 119 -9.71 6.31 -13.21
CA LEU A 119 -8.86 7.48 -13.09
C LEU A 119 -7.90 7.31 -11.91
N ILE A 120 -6.63 7.08 -12.18
CA ILE A 120 -5.58 7.04 -11.15
C ILE A 120 -5.02 8.45 -10.96
N ILE A 121 -5.05 8.94 -9.73
CA ILE A 121 -4.51 10.25 -9.33
C ILE A 121 -3.33 10.00 -8.39
N LEU A 122 -2.14 10.45 -8.77
CA LEU A 122 -0.96 10.38 -7.92
C LEU A 122 -0.94 11.58 -6.97
N VAL A 123 -0.95 11.31 -5.67
CA VAL A 123 -0.86 12.33 -4.63
C VAL A 123 0.49 12.22 -3.95
N ILE A 124 1.28 13.30 -4.04
CA ILE A 124 2.63 13.37 -3.50
C ILE A 124 2.59 14.27 -2.26
N PHE A 125 2.65 13.64 -1.09
CA PHE A 125 2.81 14.32 0.18
C PHE A 125 4.30 14.46 0.54
N GLY A 126 4.64 15.55 1.20
CA GLY A 126 5.97 15.75 1.78
C GLY A 126 6.00 15.51 3.28
N VAL A 127 7.19 15.60 3.85
CA VAL A 127 7.43 15.63 5.29
C VAL A 127 7.88 17.03 5.71
N ASN A 128 7.64 17.42 6.96
CA ASN A 128 8.02 18.72 7.50
C ASN A 128 9.52 18.76 7.87
N GLN A 129 10.39 18.55 6.89
CA GLN A 129 11.83 18.62 7.06
C GLN A 129 12.43 19.57 6.02
N GLU A 130 13.22 20.53 6.48
CA GLU A 130 13.71 21.63 5.64
C GLU A 130 14.51 21.18 4.41
N LYS A 131 15.26 20.07 4.53
CA LYS A 131 16.01 19.49 3.42
C LYS A 131 15.14 19.20 2.18
N TYR A 132 13.84 18.92 2.37
CA TYR A 132 12.92 18.60 1.29
C TYR A 132 12.22 19.80 0.65
N TYR A 133 12.37 21.00 1.25
CA TYR A 133 11.85 22.24 0.66
C TYR A 133 12.89 22.99 -0.16
N ARG A 134 14.17 22.60 -0.08
CA ARG A 134 15.28 23.32 -0.72
C ARG A 134 15.60 22.85 -2.13
N GLN A 135 15.34 21.58 -2.43
CA GLN A 135 15.64 20.99 -3.73
C GLN A 135 14.54 20.02 -4.15
N PRO A 136 14.33 19.79 -5.47
CA PRO A 136 13.47 18.74 -5.96
C PRO A 136 13.91 17.39 -5.38
N CYS A 137 13.00 16.72 -4.69
CA CYS A 137 13.27 15.40 -4.13
C CYS A 137 13.25 14.35 -5.25
N SER A 138 14.30 13.53 -5.35
CA SER A 138 14.41 12.46 -6.37
C SER A 138 13.19 11.52 -6.37
N LEU A 139 12.64 11.23 -5.20
CA LEU A 139 11.43 10.42 -5.06
C LEU A 139 10.19 11.12 -5.65
N SER A 140 10.00 12.42 -5.35
CA SER A 140 8.89 13.18 -5.93
C SER A 140 9.02 13.27 -7.44
N GLN A 141 10.24 13.48 -7.96
CA GLN A 141 10.53 13.49 -9.40
C GLN A 141 10.25 12.14 -10.06
N LEU A 142 10.55 11.02 -9.38
CA LEU A 142 10.21 9.68 -9.84
C LEU A 142 8.70 9.51 -10.02
N TYR A 143 7.91 9.89 -8.99
CA TYR A 143 6.45 9.84 -9.06
C TYR A 143 5.90 10.71 -10.20
N GLU A 144 6.43 11.93 -10.33
CA GLU A 144 6.02 12.85 -11.40
C GLU A 144 6.39 12.32 -12.79
N SER A 145 7.59 11.77 -12.98
CA SER A 145 8.05 11.25 -14.26
C SER A 145 7.21 10.07 -14.73
N ILE A 146 6.94 9.11 -13.83
CA ILE A 146 6.08 7.96 -14.13
C ILE A 146 4.64 8.43 -14.39
N GLY A 147 4.11 9.33 -13.54
CA GLY A 147 2.77 9.87 -13.74
C GLY A 147 2.60 10.60 -15.07
N LYS A 148 3.59 11.41 -15.48
CA LYS A 148 3.61 12.08 -16.79
C LYS A 148 3.69 11.07 -17.94
N TYR A 149 4.52 10.05 -17.82
CA TYR A 149 4.65 9.00 -18.83
C TYR A 149 3.32 8.28 -19.11
N TYR A 150 2.53 8.01 -18.06
CA TYR A 150 1.20 7.39 -18.16
C TYR A 150 0.05 8.41 -18.30
N CYS A 151 0.35 9.69 -18.52
CA CYS A 151 -0.64 10.77 -18.63
C CYS A 151 -1.62 10.81 -17.46
N LEU A 152 -1.15 10.56 -16.23
CA LEU A 152 -1.97 10.58 -15.02
C LEU A 152 -2.03 11.99 -14.41
N PRO A 153 -3.14 12.38 -13.80
CA PRO A 153 -3.19 13.55 -12.93
C PRO A 153 -2.26 13.40 -11.74
N ILE A 154 -1.48 14.45 -11.47
CA ILE A 154 -0.50 14.50 -10.37
C ILE A 154 -0.82 15.69 -9.49
N VAL A 155 -0.90 15.46 -8.19
CA VAL A 155 -1.04 16.49 -7.17
C VAL A 155 0.19 16.43 -6.25
N ASN A 156 1.22 17.20 -6.59
CA ASN A 156 2.38 17.40 -5.71
C ASN A 156 2.07 18.50 -4.70
N LEU A 157 1.56 18.09 -3.53
CA LEU A 157 1.05 19.01 -2.52
C LEU A 157 2.14 19.94 -1.99
N THR A 158 3.33 19.41 -1.74
CA THR A 158 4.44 20.20 -1.19
C THR A 158 4.86 21.31 -2.14
N ASN A 159 5.00 21.01 -3.43
CA ASN A 159 5.35 22.01 -4.43
C ASN A 159 4.24 23.05 -4.59
N LEU A 160 2.98 22.62 -4.73
CA LEU A 160 1.85 23.53 -4.88
C LEU A 160 1.71 24.50 -3.71
N LEU A 161 1.80 24.01 -2.48
CA LEU A 161 1.70 24.85 -1.30
C LEU A 161 2.94 25.73 -1.09
N SER A 162 4.13 25.24 -1.44
CA SER A 162 5.38 26.02 -1.36
C SER A 162 5.35 27.21 -2.32
N GLU A 163 4.87 27.00 -3.54
CA GLU A 163 4.76 28.04 -4.56
C GLU A 163 3.67 29.08 -4.20
N GLN A 164 2.54 28.64 -3.68
CA GLN A 164 1.39 29.51 -3.44
C GLN A 164 1.46 30.25 -2.09
N LYS A 165 2.00 29.64 -1.05
CA LYS A 165 1.88 30.09 0.34
C LYS A 165 3.23 30.21 1.06
N GLY A 166 4.30 29.66 0.49
CA GLY A 166 5.62 29.63 1.10
C GLY A 166 5.84 28.54 2.14
N LYS A 167 7.09 28.38 2.56
CA LYS A 167 7.56 27.29 3.42
C LYS A 167 6.98 27.32 4.84
N ASP A 168 6.82 28.50 5.40
CA ASP A 168 6.31 28.65 6.78
C ASP A 168 4.84 28.22 6.87
N PHE A 169 4.08 28.45 5.81
CA PHE A 169 2.72 27.93 5.72
C PHE A 169 2.70 26.39 5.74
N ILE A 170 3.60 25.74 4.98
CA ILE A 170 3.69 24.29 4.99
C ILE A 170 4.01 23.77 6.39
N LYS A 171 4.98 24.37 7.08
CA LYS A 171 5.32 24.00 8.46
C LYS A 171 4.12 24.09 9.40
N SER A 172 3.25 25.08 9.23
CA SER A 172 2.04 25.24 10.06
C SER A 172 1.00 24.12 9.87
N LEU A 173 1.10 23.35 8.80
CA LEU A 173 0.21 22.22 8.55
C LEU A 173 0.57 20.97 9.36
N TYR A 174 1.75 20.94 9.98
CA TYR A 174 2.23 19.82 10.79
C TYR A 174 2.27 20.17 12.27
N ASN A 175 2.28 19.14 13.11
CA ASN A 175 2.46 19.29 14.54
C ASN A 175 3.98 19.34 14.84
N ASN A 176 4.40 20.12 15.85
CA ASN A 176 5.80 20.25 16.26
C ASN A 176 6.47 18.91 16.68
N LYS A 177 5.67 17.88 16.98
CA LYS A 177 6.14 16.55 17.40
C LYS A 177 5.95 15.48 16.33
N ASP A 178 5.41 15.83 15.16
CA ASP A 178 5.05 14.89 14.11
C ASP A 178 5.24 15.58 12.76
N ASP A 179 6.31 15.27 12.08
CA ASP A 179 6.70 15.88 10.82
C ASP A 179 6.17 15.12 9.58
N VAL A 180 5.40 14.05 9.78
CA VAL A 180 4.85 13.23 8.70
C VAL A 180 3.33 13.28 8.57
N HIS A 181 2.61 13.63 9.64
CA HIS A 181 1.15 13.70 9.63
C HIS A 181 0.64 15.14 9.74
N TYR A 182 -0.31 15.47 8.88
CA TYR A 182 -0.95 16.78 8.90
C TYR A 182 -1.81 16.99 10.15
N THR A 183 -1.81 18.20 10.68
CA THR A 183 -2.64 18.60 11.84
C THR A 183 -4.13 18.42 11.55
N ARG A 184 -4.89 18.06 12.59
CA ARG A 184 -6.34 17.88 12.51
C ARG A 184 -7.04 18.89 13.41
N PRO A 185 -8.09 19.59 12.94
CA PRO A 185 -8.72 19.47 11.61
C PRO A 185 -8.07 20.32 10.52
N TYR A 186 -7.26 21.34 10.88
CA TYR A 186 -6.83 22.40 9.97
C TYR A 186 -5.98 21.89 8.80
N GLY A 187 -4.83 21.24 9.07
CA GLY A 187 -3.91 20.79 8.03
C GLY A 187 -4.57 19.82 7.04
N VAL A 188 -5.32 18.84 7.55
CA VAL A 188 -6.02 17.85 6.69
C VAL A 188 -7.14 18.48 5.85
N GLN A 189 -7.76 19.58 6.30
CA GLN A 189 -8.75 20.32 5.53
C GLN A 189 -8.09 21.06 4.37
N ILE A 190 -6.99 21.76 4.62
CA ILE A 190 -6.18 22.45 3.58
C ILE A 190 -5.69 21.44 2.55
N VAL A 191 -5.16 20.29 2.98
CA VAL A 191 -4.73 19.21 2.08
C VAL A 191 -5.84 18.79 1.13
N ALA A 192 -7.02 18.50 1.66
CA ALA A 192 -8.16 18.08 0.85
C ALA A 192 -8.62 19.17 -0.13
N GLN A 193 -8.67 20.40 0.32
CA GLN A 193 -9.03 21.57 -0.50
C GLN A 193 -8.04 21.76 -1.65
N THR A 194 -6.74 21.77 -1.35
CA THR A 194 -5.68 21.90 -2.37
C THR A 194 -5.73 20.78 -3.43
N ILE A 195 -6.01 19.53 -3.01
CA ILE A 195 -6.19 18.42 -3.94
C ILE A 195 -7.33 18.74 -4.92
N VAL A 196 -8.49 19.13 -4.42
CA VAL A 196 -9.68 19.39 -5.26
C VAL A 196 -9.47 20.61 -6.17
N GLU A 197 -8.90 21.70 -5.66
CA GLU A 197 -8.57 22.90 -6.45
C GLU A 197 -7.59 22.56 -7.60
N GLN A 198 -6.59 21.74 -7.33
CA GLN A 198 -5.66 21.29 -8.37
C GLN A 198 -6.34 20.41 -9.41
N LEU A 199 -7.19 19.49 -8.99
CA LEU A 199 -7.97 18.62 -9.91
C LEU A 199 -8.94 19.44 -10.78
N ASP A 200 -9.51 20.50 -10.23
CA ASP A 200 -10.36 21.42 -11.01
C ASP A 200 -9.53 22.21 -12.04
N LYS A 201 -8.41 22.77 -11.59
CA LYS A 201 -7.48 23.53 -12.46
C LYS A 201 -6.97 22.73 -13.65
N ILE A 202 -6.70 21.42 -13.48
CA ILE A 202 -6.24 20.54 -14.56
C ILE A 202 -7.39 19.88 -15.34
N GLY A 203 -8.63 20.28 -15.12
CA GLY A 203 -9.79 19.85 -15.89
C GLY A 203 -10.38 18.49 -15.50
N VAL A 204 -9.84 17.80 -14.47
CA VAL A 204 -10.35 16.50 -14.02
C VAL A 204 -11.79 16.60 -13.53
N ILE A 205 -12.13 17.66 -12.78
CA ILE A 205 -13.49 17.83 -12.25
C ILE A 205 -14.52 17.99 -13.39
N ASN A 206 -14.17 18.72 -14.45
CA ASN A 206 -15.04 18.87 -15.62
C ASN A 206 -15.26 17.55 -16.37
N SER A 207 -14.23 16.70 -16.46
CA SER A 207 -14.35 15.35 -17.03
C SER A 207 -15.29 14.47 -16.21
N LEU A 208 -15.19 14.52 -14.88
CA LEU A 208 -16.09 13.80 -13.98
C LEU A 208 -17.54 14.24 -14.08
N LYS A 209 -17.81 15.56 -14.20
CA LYS A 209 -19.16 16.11 -14.38
C LYS A 209 -19.78 15.69 -15.71
N SER A 210 -18.97 15.57 -16.77
CA SER A 210 -19.45 15.25 -18.12
C SER A 210 -19.54 13.75 -18.40
N ASN A 211 -19.20 12.88 -17.43
CA ASN A 211 -19.09 11.43 -17.63
C ASN A 211 -18.22 11.04 -18.84
N LYS A 212 -17.27 11.90 -19.22
CA LYS A 212 -16.35 11.64 -20.32
C LYS A 212 -15.12 10.95 -19.79
N ASN A 213 -15.20 9.65 -19.65
CA ASN A 213 -14.03 8.82 -19.34
C ASN A 213 -13.43 8.34 -20.65
N TYR A 214 -12.19 8.79 -20.93
CA TYR A 214 -11.42 8.28 -22.06
C TYR A 214 -10.58 7.10 -21.58
N PRO A 215 -10.60 5.96 -22.31
CA PRO A 215 -9.72 4.85 -21.98
C PRO A 215 -8.27 5.31 -22.11
N ARG A 216 -7.45 4.93 -21.12
CA ARG A 216 -6.02 5.19 -21.17
C ARG A 216 -5.33 4.12 -22.00
N ASN A 217 -4.28 4.51 -22.69
CA ASN A 217 -3.52 3.59 -23.51
C ASN A 217 -2.70 2.65 -22.63
N ILE A 218 -3.08 1.38 -22.59
CA ILE A 218 -2.34 0.30 -21.90
C ILE A 218 -1.22 -0.28 -22.76
N GLY A 219 -1.18 0.02 -24.07
CA GLY A 219 -0.15 -0.43 -25.01
C GLY A 219 1.20 0.30 -24.88
N ILE A 220 1.32 1.22 -23.91
CA ILE A 220 2.59 1.92 -23.64
C ILE A 220 3.62 0.90 -23.12
N LYS A 221 4.83 0.92 -23.72
CA LYS A 221 5.93 0.07 -23.26
C LYS A 221 6.27 0.38 -21.79
N PRO A 222 6.48 -0.62 -20.93
CA PRO A 222 6.85 -0.35 -19.55
C PRO A 222 8.22 0.35 -19.45
N ILE A 223 8.37 1.24 -18.46
CA ILE A 223 9.65 1.86 -18.10
C ILE A 223 10.55 0.79 -17.48
N TYR A 224 9.99 -0.02 -16.57
CA TYR A 224 10.67 -1.12 -15.91
C TYR A 224 10.17 -2.46 -16.47
N GLN A 225 11.06 -3.22 -17.12
CA GLN A 225 10.72 -4.54 -17.71
C GLN A 225 10.21 -5.55 -16.68
N ASP A 226 10.71 -5.45 -15.45
CA ASP A 226 10.42 -6.33 -14.32
C ASP A 226 9.58 -5.61 -13.24
N ASN A 227 8.67 -4.72 -13.67
CA ASN A 227 7.69 -4.11 -12.78
C ASN A 227 6.76 -5.19 -12.19
N PHE A 228 5.96 -4.81 -11.18
CA PHE A 228 5.12 -5.74 -10.44
C PHE A 228 3.70 -5.91 -11.00
N GLU A 229 3.46 -5.63 -12.30
CA GLU A 229 2.11 -5.77 -12.88
C GLU A 229 1.55 -7.21 -12.80
N ASN A 230 2.44 -8.22 -12.83
CA ASN A 230 2.09 -9.63 -12.73
C ASN A 230 2.10 -10.17 -11.29
N LEU A 231 2.21 -9.30 -10.28
CA LEU A 231 2.17 -9.73 -8.89
C LEU A 231 0.81 -10.36 -8.56
N ALA A 232 0.85 -11.54 -7.94
CA ALA A 232 -0.30 -12.26 -7.40
C ALA A 232 -0.26 -12.27 -5.87
N PHE A 233 -1.43 -12.51 -5.25
CA PHE A 233 -1.55 -12.65 -3.81
C PHE A 233 -2.30 -13.94 -3.47
N PHE A 234 -1.77 -14.71 -2.53
CA PHE A 234 -2.35 -15.97 -2.07
C PHE A 234 -2.65 -15.92 -0.56
N GLU A 235 -3.88 -16.27 -0.19
CA GLU A 235 -4.36 -16.26 1.21
C GLU A 235 -5.24 -17.47 1.57
N ASN A 236 -5.56 -18.33 0.59
CA ASN A 236 -6.48 -19.46 0.77
C ASN A 236 -5.76 -20.74 1.23
N PHE A 237 -4.93 -20.65 2.27
CA PHE A 237 -4.12 -21.76 2.77
C PHE A 237 -4.92 -22.96 3.31
N GLU A 238 -6.22 -22.81 3.53
CA GLU A 238 -7.10 -23.93 3.95
C GLU A 238 -7.38 -24.93 2.81
N GLN A 239 -7.11 -24.54 1.56
CA GLN A 239 -7.39 -25.32 0.36
C GLN A 239 -6.15 -26.08 -0.13
N GLY A 240 -5.45 -26.78 0.76
CA GLY A 240 -4.29 -27.58 0.38
C GLY A 240 -3.33 -27.87 1.53
N ASN A 241 -2.26 -28.61 1.25
CA ASN A 241 -1.24 -28.98 2.22
C ASN A 241 -0.17 -27.90 2.32
N PHE A 242 -0.52 -26.74 2.89
CA PHE A 242 0.39 -25.62 3.05
C PHE A 242 1.13 -25.61 4.39
N PHE A 243 0.65 -26.33 5.38
CA PHE A 243 1.23 -26.32 6.73
C PHE A 243 1.69 -27.73 7.12
N GLU A 244 2.83 -27.78 7.81
CA GLU A 244 3.33 -29.02 8.38
C GLU A 244 2.38 -29.58 9.45
N HIS A 245 1.81 -28.67 10.27
CA HIS A 245 0.75 -28.98 11.24
C HIS A 245 -0.33 -27.92 11.14
N GLN A 246 -1.58 -28.28 11.45
CA GLN A 246 -2.70 -27.33 11.41
C GLN A 246 -2.45 -26.10 12.29
N PRO A 247 -2.38 -24.89 11.71
CA PRO A 247 -2.14 -23.68 12.48
C PRO A 247 -3.40 -23.24 13.23
N LYS A 248 -3.21 -22.48 14.31
CA LYS A 248 -4.32 -21.77 14.94
C LYS A 248 -4.78 -20.64 14.00
N ILE A 249 -6.08 -20.62 13.69
CA ILE A 249 -6.69 -19.58 12.88
C ILE A 249 -7.29 -18.50 13.79
N SER A 250 -7.09 -17.25 13.46
CA SER A 250 -7.71 -16.12 14.13
C SER A 250 -8.07 -15.00 13.14
N VAL A 251 -8.88 -14.04 13.59
CA VAL A 251 -9.29 -12.89 12.78
C VAL A 251 -8.77 -11.62 13.46
N TYR A 252 -8.00 -10.84 12.70
CA TYR A 252 -7.70 -9.46 13.03
C TYR A 252 -8.81 -8.56 12.50
N GLN A 253 -9.24 -7.57 13.28
CA GLN A 253 -10.22 -6.60 12.82
C GLN A 253 -9.91 -5.22 13.37
N ASN A 254 -9.97 -4.23 12.48
CA ASN A 254 -9.97 -2.80 12.81
C ASN A 254 -11.05 -2.08 11.98
N THR A 255 -10.99 -0.76 11.91
CA THR A 255 -11.98 0.04 11.15
C THR A 255 -11.86 -0.06 9.63
N VAL A 256 -10.74 -0.59 9.12
CA VAL A 256 -10.43 -0.67 7.67
C VAL A 256 -10.36 -2.13 7.22
N TYR A 257 -9.73 -2.99 8.03
CA TYR A 257 -9.39 -4.36 7.65
C TYR A 257 -10.06 -5.39 8.55
N ARG A 258 -10.44 -6.50 7.93
CA ARG A 258 -10.82 -7.75 8.60
C ARG A 258 -10.04 -8.87 7.95
N GLU A 259 -9.00 -9.37 8.65
CA GLU A 259 -8.03 -10.29 8.11
C GLU A 259 -8.01 -11.61 8.86
N LYS A 260 -8.24 -12.72 8.15
CA LYS A 260 -7.96 -14.06 8.66
C LYS A 260 -6.44 -14.23 8.71
N ASN A 261 -5.93 -14.81 9.79
CA ASN A 261 -4.51 -15.10 9.91
C ASN A 261 -4.26 -16.47 10.50
N PHE A 262 -3.14 -17.07 10.12
CA PHE A 262 -2.68 -18.41 10.45
C PHE A 262 -1.44 -18.29 11.32
N SER A 263 -1.54 -18.75 12.58
CA SER A 263 -0.48 -18.59 13.57
C SER A 263 0.47 -19.78 13.55
N LEU A 264 1.71 -19.55 13.19
CA LEU A 264 2.81 -20.50 13.26
C LEU A 264 3.56 -20.33 14.57
N CYS A 265 3.84 -21.42 15.28
CA CYS A 265 4.63 -21.47 16.50
C CYS A 265 5.19 -22.89 16.70
N GLY A 266 6.15 -23.06 17.60
CA GLY A 266 6.62 -24.38 18.01
C GLY A 266 7.23 -25.24 16.88
N GLY A 267 7.89 -24.63 15.91
CA GLY A 267 8.52 -25.32 14.78
C GLY A 267 7.57 -25.64 13.62
N ASN A 268 6.30 -25.22 13.69
CA ASN A 268 5.39 -25.30 12.54
C ASN A 268 5.83 -24.39 11.40
N SER A 269 5.63 -24.78 10.17
CA SER A 269 6.03 -24.04 8.98
C SER A 269 4.92 -23.95 7.94
N LEU A 270 4.88 -22.82 7.22
CA LEU A 270 4.16 -22.69 5.96
C LEU A 270 5.08 -23.19 4.84
N ARG A 271 4.60 -24.13 4.02
CA ARG A 271 5.36 -24.76 2.93
C ARG A 271 4.56 -24.72 1.63
N PHE A 272 5.24 -24.43 0.53
CA PHE A 272 4.67 -24.45 -0.81
C PHE A 272 5.77 -24.56 -1.87
N LEU A 273 5.38 -24.84 -3.09
CA LEU A 273 6.25 -24.80 -4.26
C LEU A 273 6.00 -23.50 -5.02
N LEU A 274 7.07 -22.80 -5.40
CA LEU A 274 7.00 -21.58 -6.17
C LEU A 274 7.93 -21.66 -7.39
N LYS A 275 7.34 -21.45 -8.57
CA LYS A 275 8.07 -21.15 -9.79
C LYS A 275 7.94 -19.64 -10.04
N GLY A 276 9.03 -18.90 -9.90
CA GLY A 276 9.02 -17.46 -10.00
C GLY A 276 9.70 -16.76 -8.82
N LYS A 277 9.09 -15.75 -8.22
CA LYS A 277 9.70 -14.91 -7.21
C LYS A 277 8.78 -14.65 -6.01
N LEU A 278 9.28 -14.88 -4.80
CA LEU A 278 8.62 -14.46 -3.57
C LEU A 278 8.89 -12.95 -3.36
N VAL A 279 7.84 -12.17 -3.11
CA VAL A 279 7.93 -10.69 -3.05
C VAL A 279 7.73 -10.16 -1.65
N ALA A 280 6.67 -10.60 -0.96
CA ALA A 280 6.37 -10.13 0.39
C ALA A 280 5.50 -11.13 1.17
N ILE A 281 5.52 -11.02 2.49
CA ILE A 281 4.64 -11.74 3.40
C ILE A 281 3.76 -10.73 4.13
N TYR A 282 2.45 -10.87 4.03
CA TYR A 282 1.48 -10.05 4.74
C TYR A 282 1.12 -10.70 6.05
N ILE A 283 1.31 -10.00 7.17
CA ILE A 283 1.24 -10.54 8.52
C ILE A 283 0.40 -9.69 9.46
N LYS A 284 -0.03 -10.32 10.55
CA LYS A 284 -0.46 -9.63 11.75
C LYS A 284 0.69 -9.68 12.76
N SER A 285 1.25 -8.53 13.13
CA SER A 285 2.25 -8.41 14.19
C SER A 285 1.61 -8.30 15.58
N ASP A 286 2.21 -8.98 16.57
CA ASP A 286 1.87 -8.87 17.99
C ASP A 286 3.12 -8.92 18.90
N LEU A 287 2.93 -8.85 20.23
CA LEU A 287 4.03 -8.80 21.21
C LEU A 287 4.93 -10.05 21.23
N ASN A 288 4.45 -11.16 20.67
CA ASN A 288 5.17 -12.43 20.64
C ASN A 288 5.80 -12.71 19.26
N ASP A 289 5.82 -11.71 18.39
CA ASP A 289 6.54 -11.83 17.13
C ASP A 289 8.03 -12.01 17.38
N GLY A 290 8.67 -12.83 16.55
CA GLY A 290 10.05 -13.21 16.69
C GLY A 290 10.86 -13.12 15.42
N LEU A 291 12.03 -13.74 15.43
CA LEU A 291 12.78 -13.99 14.22
C LEU A 291 12.10 -15.09 13.42
N ILE A 292 12.10 -14.91 12.12
CA ILE A 292 11.57 -15.87 11.15
C ILE A 292 12.65 -16.23 10.14
N GLU A 293 12.68 -17.48 9.74
CA GLU A 293 13.46 -17.93 8.61
C GLU A 293 12.58 -18.16 7.39
N ILE A 294 13.07 -17.71 6.25
CA ILE A 294 12.45 -17.87 4.95
C ILE A 294 13.44 -18.57 4.05
N ARG A 295 13.11 -19.79 3.65
CA ARG A 295 13.88 -20.58 2.70
C ARG A 295 13.20 -20.59 1.35
N PHE A 296 13.95 -20.34 0.29
CA PHE A 296 13.48 -20.44 -1.09
C PHE A 296 14.54 -21.15 -1.92
N GLY A 297 14.32 -22.43 -2.20
CA GLY A 297 15.32 -23.32 -2.74
C GLY A 297 16.51 -23.42 -1.76
N GLN A 298 17.68 -23.01 -2.20
CA GLN A 298 18.89 -22.99 -1.37
C GLN A 298 19.15 -21.63 -0.66
N GLN A 299 18.32 -20.64 -0.94
CA GLN A 299 18.46 -19.31 -0.33
C GLN A 299 17.77 -19.28 1.03
N LEU A 300 18.42 -18.63 1.99
CA LEU A 300 17.92 -18.46 3.36
C LEU A 300 18.00 -16.98 3.74
N ILE A 301 16.91 -16.45 4.26
CA ILE A 301 16.85 -15.14 4.94
C ILE A 301 16.34 -15.37 6.35
N VAL A 302 16.97 -14.70 7.30
CA VAL A 302 16.46 -14.54 8.67
C VAL A 302 16.12 -13.07 8.86
N THR A 303 14.88 -12.79 9.26
CA THR A 303 14.39 -11.42 9.51
C THR A 303 13.46 -11.41 10.72
N SER A 304 13.10 -10.22 11.19
CA SER A 304 12.12 -10.07 12.27
C SER A 304 10.71 -9.86 11.75
N SER A 305 9.72 -10.50 12.37
CA SER A 305 8.31 -10.18 12.16
C SER A 305 7.79 -9.11 13.12
N TYR A 306 8.58 -8.73 14.14
CA TYR A 306 8.19 -7.77 15.16
C TYR A 306 8.20 -6.33 14.66
N SER A 307 7.16 -5.59 15.02
CA SER A 307 7.06 -4.15 14.77
C SER A 307 6.84 -3.38 16.06
N SER A 308 7.64 -2.35 16.33
CA SER A 308 7.48 -1.49 17.51
C SER A 308 6.13 -0.76 17.59
N TRP A 309 5.41 -0.66 16.48
CA TRP A 309 4.05 -0.09 16.46
C TRP A 309 3.08 -0.86 17.35
N VAL A 310 3.33 -2.17 17.58
CA VAL A 310 2.55 -3.00 18.49
C VAL A 310 2.48 -2.41 19.91
N ASN A 311 3.57 -1.80 20.37
CA ASN A 311 3.60 -1.16 21.70
C ASN A 311 2.77 0.12 21.78
N LYS A 312 2.53 0.79 20.64
CA LYS A 312 1.86 2.09 20.56
C LYS A 312 0.36 1.98 20.31
N ILE A 313 -0.14 0.82 19.91
CA ILE A 313 -1.52 0.59 19.50
C ILE A 313 -2.26 -0.28 20.52
N ARG A 314 -3.58 -0.08 20.66
CA ARG A 314 -4.44 -0.94 21.48
C ARG A 314 -5.59 -1.47 20.62
N PRO A 315 -5.90 -2.79 20.62
CA PRO A 315 -5.13 -3.87 21.27
C PRO A 315 -3.71 -3.98 20.66
N GLN A 316 -2.77 -4.56 21.39
CA GLN A 316 -1.34 -4.65 21.01
C GLN A 316 -1.12 -5.60 19.81
N ASN A 317 -1.71 -5.28 18.69
CA ASN A 317 -1.52 -5.96 17.42
C ASN A 317 -1.75 -5.00 16.24
N VAL A 318 -1.10 -5.26 15.13
CA VAL A 318 -1.15 -4.45 13.91
C VAL A 318 -0.90 -5.33 12.69
N ILE A 319 -1.59 -5.06 11.60
CA ILE A 319 -1.22 -5.68 10.32
C ILE A 319 0.00 -5.00 9.72
N ASN A 320 0.83 -5.77 9.04
CA ASN A 320 2.12 -5.32 8.54
C ASN A 320 2.57 -6.14 7.33
N LEU A 321 3.62 -5.68 6.67
CA LEU A 321 4.21 -6.32 5.51
C LEU A 321 5.70 -6.59 5.77
N ILE A 322 6.15 -7.81 5.52
CA ILE A 322 7.56 -8.14 5.39
C ILE A 322 7.88 -8.07 3.90
N THR A 323 8.55 -7.01 3.48
CA THR A 323 9.09 -6.91 2.12
C THR A 323 10.37 -7.71 2.06
N LEU A 324 10.46 -8.61 1.09
CA LEU A 324 11.67 -9.39 0.94
C LEU A 324 12.70 -8.58 0.13
N PRO A 325 13.98 -8.66 0.49
CA PRO A 325 15.03 -7.98 -0.25
C PRO A 325 15.11 -8.60 -1.65
N LEU A 326 14.49 -7.91 -2.61
CA LEU A 326 14.32 -8.40 -3.99
C LEU A 326 15.64 -8.60 -4.74
N ARG A 327 16.75 -8.16 -4.14
CA ARG A 327 18.12 -8.43 -4.63
C ARG A 327 18.63 -9.82 -4.24
N GLN A 328 18.10 -10.40 -3.15
CA GLN A 328 18.60 -11.66 -2.59
C GLN A 328 17.83 -12.88 -3.11
N PHE A 329 16.50 -12.76 -3.35
CA PHE A 329 15.74 -13.85 -3.94
C PHE A 329 15.66 -13.71 -5.47
N SER A 330 16.44 -14.53 -6.14
CA SER A 330 16.34 -14.69 -7.61
C SER A 330 15.07 -15.45 -7.98
N ALA A 331 14.48 -15.10 -9.13
CA ALA A 331 13.38 -15.87 -9.67
C ALA A 331 13.85 -17.28 -10.07
N THR A 332 13.04 -18.30 -9.78
CA THR A 332 13.30 -19.68 -10.21
C THR A 332 12.60 -19.98 -11.52
N GLN A 333 13.27 -20.72 -12.39
CA GLN A 333 12.69 -21.20 -13.66
C GLN A 333 11.79 -22.43 -13.45
N ASP A 334 12.08 -23.21 -12.42
CA ASP A 334 11.36 -24.39 -12.02
C ASP A 334 10.72 -24.22 -10.64
N PHE A 335 9.81 -25.12 -10.26
CA PHE A 335 9.23 -25.13 -8.93
C PHE A 335 10.31 -25.42 -7.88
N ALA A 336 10.55 -24.46 -7.00
CA ALA A 336 11.45 -24.59 -5.86
C ALA A 336 10.65 -24.59 -4.55
N PRO A 337 11.07 -25.36 -3.54
CA PRO A 337 10.40 -25.35 -2.24
C PRO A 337 10.60 -24.01 -1.53
N VAL A 338 9.52 -23.51 -0.95
CA VAL A 338 9.51 -22.37 -0.02
C VAL A 338 9.08 -22.87 1.34
N SER A 339 9.80 -22.45 2.38
CA SER A 339 9.43 -22.69 3.77
C SER A 339 9.54 -21.40 4.57
N ILE A 340 8.52 -21.07 5.36
CA ILE A 340 8.47 -19.91 6.25
C ILE A 340 8.12 -20.40 7.64
N ALA A 341 8.98 -20.11 8.62
CA ALA A 341 8.82 -20.56 10.01
C ALA A 341 9.39 -19.54 11.01
N CYS A 342 8.97 -19.64 12.27
CA CYS A 342 9.73 -19.00 13.34
C CYS A 342 11.06 -19.69 13.54
N CYS A 343 12.14 -18.92 13.78
CA CYS A 343 13.43 -19.48 14.16
C CYS A 343 13.32 -20.28 15.47
N ARG A 344 14.04 -21.38 15.56
CA ARG A 344 14.06 -22.22 16.76
C ARG A 344 15.02 -21.69 17.84
N GLU A 345 15.97 -20.89 17.41
CA GLU A 345 16.99 -20.28 18.26
C GLU A 345 17.09 -18.79 17.96
N TYR A 346 17.53 -18.03 18.95
CA TYR A 346 17.85 -16.63 18.75
C TYR A 346 19.14 -16.52 17.94
N SER A 347 19.14 -15.63 16.95
CA SER A 347 20.34 -15.31 16.16
C SER A 347 20.58 -13.81 16.26
N ASP A 348 21.83 -13.41 16.42
CA ASP A 348 22.24 -12.00 16.32
C ASP A 348 22.43 -11.56 14.86
N ILE A 349 22.38 -12.49 13.92
CA ILE A 349 22.51 -12.22 12.48
C ILE A 349 21.14 -12.31 11.84
N PHE A 350 20.52 -11.16 11.59
CA PHE A 350 19.24 -11.07 10.88
C PHE A 350 19.10 -9.72 10.16
N GLU A 351 18.28 -9.72 9.13
CA GLU A 351 18.00 -8.51 8.36
C GLU A 351 16.74 -7.81 8.91
N LEU A 352 16.80 -6.49 8.99
CA LEU A 352 15.67 -5.66 9.38
C LEU A 352 15.24 -4.78 8.20
N ASP A 353 13.95 -4.67 7.97
CA ASP A 353 13.39 -3.60 7.18
C ASP A 353 13.04 -2.39 8.08
N TYR A 354 12.63 -1.27 7.49
CA TYR A 354 12.51 0.00 8.22
C TYR A 354 11.47 0.03 9.35
N ILE A 355 10.53 -0.91 9.38
CA ILE A 355 9.51 -1.00 10.45
C ILE A 355 9.70 -2.20 11.36
N LYS A 356 10.62 -3.09 11.00
CA LYS A 356 10.94 -4.29 11.78
C LYS A 356 12.04 -3.96 12.76
N GLN A 357 11.94 -4.56 13.91
CA GLN A 357 12.88 -4.37 15.00
C GLN A 357 13.27 -5.72 15.60
N GLU A 358 14.34 -5.69 16.39
CA GLU A 358 14.70 -6.82 17.21
C GLU A 358 13.49 -7.30 18.05
N PRO A 359 13.21 -8.61 18.11
CA PRO A 359 12.11 -9.15 18.88
C PRO A 359 12.08 -8.65 20.32
N ASN A 360 10.93 -8.20 20.78
CA ASN A 360 10.74 -7.76 22.16
C ASN A 360 10.97 -8.89 23.17
N ASN A 361 10.65 -10.12 22.78
CA ASN A 361 10.87 -11.32 23.57
C ASN A 361 11.97 -12.17 22.91
N LYS A 362 13.12 -12.35 23.60
CA LYS A 362 14.25 -13.14 23.10
C LYS A 362 14.10 -14.65 23.30
N ASN A 363 12.99 -15.13 23.84
CA ASN A 363 12.73 -16.56 24.01
C ASN A 363 12.03 -17.17 22.79
N PRO A 364 12.71 -17.96 21.95
CA PRO A 364 12.17 -18.54 20.73
C PRO A 364 10.94 -19.43 20.93
N GLN A 365 10.82 -20.08 22.10
CA GLN A 365 9.67 -20.93 22.43
C GLN A 365 8.34 -20.16 22.54
N LYS A 366 8.40 -18.84 22.71
CA LYS A 366 7.22 -17.94 22.78
C LYS A 366 6.93 -17.26 21.47
N TRP A 367 7.78 -17.41 20.46
CA TRP A 367 7.60 -16.71 19.18
C TRP A 367 6.43 -17.26 18.38
N LYS A 368 5.81 -16.33 17.66
CA LYS A 368 4.73 -16.60 16.72
C LYS A 368 4.95 -15.82 15.45
N LEU A 369 4.44 -16.35 14.36
CA LEU A 369 4.28 -15.66 13.10
C LEU A 369 2.83 -15.81 12.66
N ASN A 370 2.11 -14.71 12.52
CA ASN A 370 0.71 -14.74 12.11
C ASN A 370 0.61 -14.30 10.65
N ILE A 371 0.55 -15.25 9.73
CA ILE A 371 0.52 -15.02 8.29
C ILE A 371 -0.91 -14.75 7.84
N ILE A 372 -1.12 -13.71 7.02
CA ILE A 372 -2.37 -13.40 6.34
C ILE A 372 -2.29 -13.90 4.90
N GLY A 373 -1.18 -13.64 4.22
CA GLY A 373 -1.00 -14.05 2.83
C GLY A 373 0.41 -13.83 2.30
N ILE A 374 0.62 -14.29 1.08
CA ILE A 374 1.90 -14.26 0.36
C ILE A 374 1.73 -13.52 -0.95
N ALA A 375 2.62 -12.54 -1.20
CA ALA A 375 2.74 -11.87 -2.48
C ALA A 375 3.88 -12.46 -3.30
N TYR A 376 3.62 -12.81 -4.54
CA TYR A 376 4.57 -13.49 -5.42
C TYR A 376 4.36 -13.14 -6.90
N ILE A 377 5.33 -13.47 -7.73
CA ILE A 377 5.22 -13.44 -9.20
C ILE A 377 5.49 -14.86 -9.70
N GLY A 378 4.64 -15.36 -10.60
CA GLY A 378 4.76 -16.69 -11.17
C GLY A 378 3.65 -17.64 -10.75
N GLU A 379 4.00 -18.91 -10.49
CA GLU A 379 3.05 -19.99 -10.16
C GLU A 379 3.34 -20.57 -8.77
N LEU A 380 2.30 -20.67 -7.93
CA LEU A 380 2.36 -21.20 -6.58
C LEU A 380 1.48 -22.46 -6.46
N LYS A 381 2.02 -23.51 -5.83
CA LYS A 381 1.30 -24.78 -5.58
C LYS A 381 1.46 -25.21 -4.11
N PRO A 382 0.50 -25.97 -3.55
CA PRO A 382 0.71 -26.66 -2.28
C PRO A 382 1.96 -27.56 -2.34
N PHE A 383 2.52 -27.85 -1.19
CA PHE A 383 3.56 -28.85 -1.05
C PHE A 383 2.88 -30.23 -1.10
N GLU A 384 3.32 -31.10 -2.00
CA GLU A 384 2.76 -32.47 -2.15
C GLU A 384 3.10 -33.35 -0.95
#